data_a8d191a6173de5c2e78e74a91fd46a91
#
_entry.id   a8d191a6173de5c2e78e74a91fd46a91
#
_cell.length_a   1.000
_cell.length_b   1.000
_cell.length_c   1.000
_cell.angle_alpha   90.00
_cell.angle_beta   90.00
_cell.angle_gamma   90.00
#
_symmetry.space_group_name_H-M   'P 1'
#
loop_
_entity.id
_entity.type
_entity.pdbx_description
1 polymer ?
#
loop_
_entity_poly.entity_id
_entity_poly.type
_entity_poly.pdbx_seq_one_letter_code
_entity_poly.pdbx_strand_id
1 'polypeptide(L)'
;MKLRLNALIGGMLMTFVLGIAVTALVWTPASTTRLNLRARFRAPDAVNWLGTDEFGRDVLSRLMVGAATSVTVALTTVLAALALGILIGLVSGFFRGWTDRALMSLNDTLLAFPGILLALGLLAVIGPSKWGIVLALGLAYAPMVARVVRGSVLSIREKEFVEASRALGNSELYTLFRHVLPHTITPLTVLATSMFGWVVLAESGLSFLGLGVPPPAPTWGNMLASARPFMESAPHLSIVPGVMIALCLLGTNLLGDALRDRLDPRSAL
;
A
#
# COMPACT_ATOMS: atom_id res chain seq x y z
N MET A 1 -10.82 -26.31 -0.03
CA MET A 1 -10.84 -26.02 -1.49
C MET A 1 -10.83 -24.51 -1.77
N LYS A 2 -11.68 -23.69 -1.13
CA LYS A 2 -11.74 -22.21 -1.31
C LYS A 2 -10.41 -21.50 -0.99
N LEU A 3 -9.72 -21.85 0.08
CA LEU A 3 -8.42 -21.31 0.49
C LEU A 3 -7.33 -21.43 -0.58
N ARG A 4 -7.24 -22.61 -1.23
CA ARG A 4 -6.27 -22.84 -2.30
C ARG A 4 -6.59 -21.99 -3.54
N LEU A 5 -7.88 -21.77 -3.82
CA LEU A 5 -8.33 -20.98 -4.96
C LEU A 5 -8.02 -19.50 -4.77
N ASN A 6 -8.31 -18.92 -3.59
CA ASN A 6 -8.00 -17.52 -3.29
C ASN A 6 -6.49 -17.25 -3.35
N ALA A 7 -5.67 -18.14 -2.77
CA ALA A 7 -4.22 -18.03 -2.86
C ALA A 7 -3.70 -18.12 -4.30
N LEU A 8 -4.29 -19.01 -5.11
CA LEU A 8 -3.89 -19.19 -6.51
C LEU A 8 -4.27 -17.98 -7.36
N ILE A 9 -5.53 -17.54 -7.30
CA ILE A 9 -6.00 -16.37 -8.07
C ILE A 9 -5.28 -15.11 -7.63
N GLY A 10 -5.23 -14.83 -6.32
CA GLY A 10 -4.53 -13.68 -5.77
C GLY A 10 -3.04 -13.68 -6.12
N GLY A 11 -2.39 -14.85 -6.04
CA GLY A 11 -1.00 -15.04 -6.44
C GLY A 11 -0.77 -14.77 -7.93
N MET A 12 -1.64 -15.29 -8.81
CA MET A 12 -1.55 -15.03 -10.26
C MET A 12 -1.73 -13.54 -10.59
N LEU A 13 -2.72 -12.89 -9.99
CA LEU A 13 -2.97 -11.45 -10.20
C LEU A 13 -1.78 -10.61 -9.74
N MET A 14 -1.26 -10.87 -8.55
CA MET A 14 -0.11 -10.12 -8.05
C MET A 14 1.17 -10.42 -8.82
N THR A 15 1.39 -11.67 -9.26
CA THR A 15 2.51 -12.01 -10.13
C THR A 15 2.42 -11.27 -11.46
N PHE A 16 1.24 -11.16 -12.04
CA PHE A 16 1.01 -10.37 -13.25
C PHE A 16 1.31 -8.88 -13.03
N VAL A 17 0.75 -8.27 -11.97
CA VAL A 17 0.98 -6.85 -11.64
C VAL A 17 2.46 -6.56 -11.38
N LEU A 18 3.10 -7.38 -10.55
CA LEU A 18 4.52 -7.24 -10.22
C LEU A 18 5.42 -7.54 -11.42
N GLY A 19 5.04 -8.52 -12.26
CA GLY A 19 5.74 -8.84 -13.50
C GLY A 19 5.78 -7.64 -14.45
N ILE A 20 4.63 -6.97 -14.66
CA ILE A 20 4.56 -5.73 -15.46
C ILE A 20 5.44 -4.64 -14.83
N ALA A 21 5.36 -4.44 -13.51
CA ALA A 21 6.13 -3.42 -12.82
C ALA A 21 7.64 -3.65 -12.93
N VAL A 22 8.10 -4.89 -12.77
CA VAL A 22 9.52 -5.27 -12.90
C VAL A 22 10.00 -5.17 -14.35
N THR A 23 9.19 -5.64 -15.30
CA THR A 23 9.52 -5.54 -16.73
C THR A 23 9.70 -4.08 -17.15
N ALA A 24 8.89 -3.16 -16.63
CA ALA A 24 8.96 -1.73 -16.92
C ALA A 24 10.28 -1.07 -16.48
N LEU A 25 11.02 -1.69 -15.55
CA LEU A 25 12.33 -1.16 -15.11
C LEU A 25 13.42 -1.35 -16.15
N VAL A 26 13.27 -2.33 -17.03
CA VAL A 26 14.28 -2.69 -18.04
C VAL A 26 13.78 -2.50 -19.46
N TRP A 27 12.48 -2.56 -19.70
CA TRP A 27 11.91 -2.49 -21.04
C TRP A 27 10.47 -1.95 -21.06
N THR A 28 10.20 -1.10 -22.05
CA THR A 28 8.85 -0.66 -22.44
C THR A 28 8.73 -0.63 -23.96
N PRO A 29 7.55 -0.88 -24.56
CA PRO A 29 7.36 -0.87 -26.02
C PRO A 29 7.78 0.45 -26.68
N ALA A 30 7.50 1.59 -25.99
CA ALA A 30 7.81 2.92 -26.48
C ALA A 30 8.27 3.84 -25.35
N SER A 31 8.79 5.02 -25.68
CA SER A 31 9.12 6.05 -24.69
C SER A 31 7.86 6.61 -24.03
N THR A 32 7.85 6.65 -22.69
CA THR A 32 6.74 7.20 -21.89
C THR A 32 6.66 8.73 -21.90
N THR A 33 7.72 9.41 -22.36
CA THR A 33 7.85 10.87 -22.31
C THR A 33 7.84 11.53 -23.68
N ARG A 34 8.07 10.77 -24.76
CA ARG A 34 8.11 11.31 -26.13
C ARG A 34 6.71 11.75 -26.57
N LEU A 35 6.56 13.03 -26.83
CA LEU A 35 5.30 13.64 -27.32
C LEU A 35 5.14 13.45 -28.83
N ASN A 36 3.94 13.09 -29.25
CA ASN A 36 3.56 12.99 -30.67
C ASN A 36 2.12 13.52 -30.88
N LEU A 37 1.98 14.82 -30.96
CA LEU A 37 0.67 15.47 -31.05
C LEU A 37 -0.15 15.06 -32.28
N ARG A 38 0.50 14.54 -33.36
CA ARG A 38 -0.21 13.99 -34.53
C ARG A 38 -0.84 12.63 -34.26
N ALA A 39 -0.39 11.96 -33.23
CA ALA A 39 -0.88 10.63 -32.82
C ALA A 39 -1.77 10.69 -31.57
N ARG A 40 -2.38 11.85 -31.25
CA ARG A 40 -3.27 12.01 -30.09
C ARG A 40 -4.51 11.13 -30.22
N PHE A 41 -4.91 10.49 -29.10
CA PHE A 41 -6.15 9.70 -28.98
C PHE A 41 -6.31 8.61 -30.05
N ARG A 42 -5.21 8.06 -30.57
CA ARG A 42 -5.30 6.91 -31.45
C ARG A 42 -5.89 5.73 -30.72
N ALA A 43 -6.82 5.05 -31.36
CA ALA A 43 -7.31 3.76 -30.89
C ALA A 43 -6.18 2.73 -30.88
N PRO A 44 -6.34 1.64 -30.12
CA PRO A 44 -5.41 0.50 -30.16
C PRO A 44 -5.11 0.03 -31.57
N ASP A 45 -3.83 -0.08 -31.91
CA ASP A 45 -3.34 -0.55 -33.20
C ASP A 45 -2.13 -1.49 -33.05
N ALA A 46 -1.53 -1.95 -34.16
CA ALA A 46 -0.40 -2.87 -34.14
C ALA A 46 0.89 -2.25 -33.55
N VAL A 47 1.00 -0.93 -33.48
CA VAL A 47 2.15 -0.18 -32.94
C VAL A 47 1.88 0.21 -31.47
N ASN A 48 0.69 0.76 -31.21
CA ASN A 48 0.25 1.21 -29.92
C ASN A 48 -0.88 0.29 -29.41
N TRP A 49 -0.54 -0.81 -28.75
CA TRP A 49 -1.47 -1.90 -28.39
C TRP A 49 -2.65 -1.44 -27.51
N LEU A 50 -2.46 -0.42 -26.69
CA LEU A 50 -3.50 0.19 -25.88
C LEU A 50 -3.83 1.63 -26.32
N GLY A 51 -3.43 2.01 -27.55
CA GLY A 51 -3.64 3.34 -28.07
C GLY A 51 -2.68 4.38 -27.50
N THR A 52 -3.03 5.65 -27.72
CA THR A 52 -2.22 6.80 -27.28
C THR A 52 -3.05 7.78 -26.45
N ASP A 53 -2.36 8.54 -25.59
CA ASP A 53 -2.98 9.51 -24.70
C ASP A 53 -3.17 10.92 -25.37
N GLU A 54 -3.54 11.91 -24.56
CA GLU A 54 -3.77 13.30 -24.96
C GLU A 54 -2.53 14.01 -25.53
N PHE A 55 -1.34 13.45 -25.32
CA PHE A 55 -0.08 13.95 -25.86
C PHE A 55 0.49 13.04 -26.96
N GLY A 56 -0.25 11.98 -27.36
CA GLY A 56 0.21 10.96 -28.29
C GLY A 56 1.30 10.04 -27.77
N ARG A 57 1.38 9.88 -26.43
CA ARG A 57 2.29 8.93 -25.76
C ARG A 57 1.63 7.55 -25.70
N ASP A 58 2.44 6.51 -25.79
CA ASP A 58 1.95 5.12 -25.72
C ASP A 58 1.36 4.77 -24.36
N VAL A 59 0.08 4.36 -24.35
CA VAL A 59 -0.67 4.06 -23.11
C VAL A 59 -0.11 2.81 -22.43
N LEU A 60 0.29 1.77 -23.18
CA LEU A 60 0.85 0.54 -22.59
C LEU A 60 2.16 0.83 -21.87
N SER A 61 3.09 1.53 -22.50
CA SER A 61 4.36 1.89 -21.88
C SER A 61 4.17 2.72 -20.60
N ARG A 62 3.23 3.66 -20.62
CA ARG A 62 2.87 4.47 -19.44
C ARG A 62 2.23 3.64 -18.36
N LEU A 63 1.37 2.69 -18.71
CA LEU A 63 0.74 1.75 -17.78
C LEU A 63 1.78 0.89 -17.05
N MET A 64 2.77 0.38 -17.80
CA MET A 64 3.87 -0.43 -17.27
C MET A 64 4.74 0.37 -16.30
N VAL A 65 5.19 1.57 -16.68
CA VAL A 65 5.96 2.44 -15.78
C VAL A 65 5.09 2.92 -14.62
N GLY A 66 3.81 3.18 -14.86
CA GLY A 66 2.81 3.49 -13.84
C GLY A 66 2.69 2.36 -12.80
N ALA A 67 2.72 1.11 -13.25
CA ALA A 67 2.76 -0.05 -12.34
C ALA A 67 3.98 0.00 -11.42
N ALA A 68 5.18 0.21 -11.98
CA ALA A 68 6.41 0.29 -11.20
C ALA A 68 6.36 1.44 -10.19
N THR A 69 5.84 2.61 -10.59
CA THR A 69 5.72 3.77 -9.70
C THR A 69 4.68 3.55 -8.60
N SER A 70 3.46 3.12 -8.95
CA SER A 70 2.36 2.89 -7.99
C SER A 70 2.71 1.77 -6.99
N VAL A 71 3.30 0.65 -7.46
CA VAL A 71 3.77 -0.45 -6.59
C VAL A 71 4.88 0.04 -5.66
N THR A 72 5.84 0.83 -6.16
CA THR A 72 6.93 1.37 -5.31
C THR A 72 6.38 2.31 -4.24
N VAL A 73 5.47 3.22 -4.60
CA VAL A 73 4.82 4.13 -3.64
C VAL A 73 4.05 3.34 -2.59
N ALA A 74 3.25 2.36 -3.01
CA ALA A 74 2.47 1.54 -2.09
C ALA A 74 3.37 0.74 -1.13
N LEU A 75 4.40 0.06 -1.65
CA LEU A 75 5.32 -0.72 -0.84
C LEU A 75 6.08 0.14 0.18
N THR A 76 6.65 1.26 -0.27
CA THR A 76 7.39 2.16 0.63
C THR A 76 6.49 2.82 1.68
N THR A 77 5.24 3.13 1.33
CA THR A 77 4.22 3.63 2.28
C THR A 77 3.86 2.59 3.34
N VAL A 78 3.61 1.34 2.91
CA VAL A 78 3.33 0.24 3.84
C VAL A 78 4.49 0.02 4.79
N LEU A 79 5.72 -0.01 4.28
CA LEU A 79 6.92 -0.15 5.12
C LEU A 79 7.07 1.01 6.11
N ALA A 80 6.83 2.25 5.69
CA ALA A 80 6.87 3.42 6.56
C ALA A 80 5.80 3.34 7.67
N ALA A 81 4.55 3.00 7.31
CA ALA A 81 3.46 2.83 8.26
C ALA A 81 3.73 1.69 9.25
N LEU A 82 4.28 0.55 8.77
CA LEU A 82 4.67 -0.57 9.62
C LEU A 82 5.79 -0.15 10.59
N ALA A 83 6.85 0.50 10.11
CA ALA A 83 7.98 0.92 10.94
C ALA A 83 7.52 1.84 12.09
N LEU A 84 6.75 2.89 11.76
CA LEU A 84 6.21 3.83 12.74
C LEU A 84 5.19 3.18 13.68
N GLY A 85 4.25 2.43 13.13
CA GLY A 85 3.20 1.79 13.91
C GLY A 85 3.71 0.67 14.82
N ILE A 86 4.69 -0.12 14.38
CA ILE A 86 5.34 -1.13 15.20
C ILE A 86 6.04 -0.44 16.38
N LEU A 87 6.82 0.60 16.12
CA LEU A 87 7.52 1.33 17.18
C LEU A 87 6.54 1.87 18.23
N ILE A 88 5.51 2.59 17.80
CA ILE A 88 4.50 3.16 18.69
C ILE A 88 3.75 2.05 19.45
N GLY A 89 3.29 1.01 18.77
CA GLY A 89 2.53 -0.07 19.35
C GLY A 89 3.33 -0.94 20.33
N LEU A 90 4.61 -1.21 20.03
CA LEU A 90 5.50 -1.92 20.94
C LEU A 90 5.74 -1.12 22.23
N VAL A 91 6.12 0.15 22.09
CA VAL A 91 6.42 1.02 23.25
C VAL A 91 5.17 1.17 24.12
N SER A 92 4.04 1.49 23.53
CA SER A 92 2.78 1.66 24.25
C SER A 92 2.32 0.37 24.94
N GLY A 93 2.25 -0.74 24.21
CA GLY A 93 1.76 -2.02 24.75
C GLY A 93 2.67 -2.65 25.80
N PHE A 94 3.98 -2.45 25.66
CA PHE A 94 4.96 -3.07 26.56
C PHE A 94 5.16 -2.28 27.85
N PHE A 95 5.38 -0.96 27.79
CA PHE A 95 5.68 -0.15 28.98
C PHE A 95 4.43 0.27 29.78
N ARG A 96 3.23 0.33 29.13
CA ARG A 96 1.96 0.72 29.79
C ARG A 96 2.01 2.11 30.47
N GLY A 97 1.07 2.34 31.38
CA GLY A 97 1.01 3.52 32.24
C GLY A 97 0.81 4.83 31.46
N TRP A 98 1.57 5.83 31.81
CA TRP A 98 1.49 7.17 31.22
C TRP A 98 1.94 7.19 29.75
N THR A 99 2.97 6.43 29.42
CA THR A 99 3.50 6.29 28.05
C THR A 99 2.42 5.75 27.12
N ASP A 100 1.73 4.69 27.53
CA ASP A 100 0.62 4.13 26.78
C ASP A 100 -0.51 5.13 26.60
N ARG A 101 -0.93 5.80 27.68
CA ARG A 101 -2.00 6.80 27.61
C ARG A 101 -1.66 7.95 26.67
N ALA A 102 -0.47 8.51 26.75
CA ALA A 102 -0.04 9.62 25.89
C ALA A 102 0.05 9.22 24.41
N LEU A 103 0.71 8.08 24.11
CA LEU A 103 0.84 7.61 22.74
C LEU A 103 -0.50 7.21 22.14
N MET A 104 -1.36 6.54 22.90
CA MET A 104 -2.68 6.13 22.39
C MET A 104 -3.64 7.30 22.27
N SER A 105 -3.60 8.29 23.15
CA SER A 105 -4.39 9.51 22.99
C SER A 105 -4.06 10.24 21.68
N LEU A 106 -2.76 10.38 21.37
CA LEU A 106 -2.34 10.94 20.08
C LEU A 106 -2.78 10.06 18.91
N ASN A 107 -2.58 8.77 19.05
CA ASN A 107 -2.97 7.78 18.03
C ASN A 107 -4.47 7.80 17.74
N ASP A 108 -5.29 7.86 18.78
CA ASP A 108 -6.75 7.92 18.65
C ASP A 108 -7.22 9.25 18.06
N THR A 109 -6.53 10.36 18.38
CA THR A 109 -6.76 11.65 17.73
C THR A 109 -6.52 11.58 16.23
N LEU A 110 -5.42 10.96 15.79
CA LEU A 110 -5.14 10.76 14.36
C LEU A 110 -6.18 9.86 13.69
N LEU A 111 -6.63 8.80 14.36
CA LEU A 111 -7.66 7.90 13.84
C LEU A 111 -9.08 8.50 13.81
N ALA A 112 -9.33 9.60 14.53
CA ALA A 112 -10.58 10.33 14.45
C ALA A 112 -10.75 11.04 13.09
N PHE A 113 -9.65 11.31 12.38
CA PHE A 113 -9.69 11.85 11.03
C PHE A 113 -9.74 10.74 9.99
N PRO A 114 -10.57 10.86 8.93
CA PRO A 114 -10.45 9.99 7.78
C PRO A 114 -9.03 10.03 7.20
N GLY A 115 -8.38 8.86 7.04
CA GLY A 115 -6.97 8.79 6.67
C GLY A 115 -6.61 9.55 5.39
N ILE A 116 -7.50 9.55 4.40
CA ILE A 116 -7.31 10.30 3.16
C ILE A 116 -7.30 11.83 3.39
N LEU A 117 -8.15 12.32 4.30
CA LEU A 117 -8.19 13.75 4.63
C LEU A 117 -6.95 14.18 5.41
N LEU A 118 -6.45 13.31 6.29
CA LEU A 118 -5.19 13.54 6.98
C LEU A 118 -4.02 13.63 5.98
N ALA A 119 -3.98 12.69 5.03
CA ALA A 119 -2.96 12.69 3.98
C ALA A 119 -3.06 13.92 3.07
N LEU A 120 -4.28 14.35 2.71
CA LEU A 120 -4.53 15.59 1.96
C LEU A 120 -4.00 16.82 2.70
N GLY A 121 -4.31 16.94 3.99
CA GLY A 121 -3.83 18.05 4.82
C GLY A 121 -2.30 18.10 4.90
N LEU A 122 -1.66 16.93 5.07
CA LEU A 122 -0.20 16.84 5.09
C LEU A 122 0.42 17.21 3.74
N LEU A 123 -0.15 16.73 2.63
CA LEU A 123 0.33 17.05 1.28
C LEU A 123 0.10 18.51 0.91
N ALA A 124 -0.93 19.16 1.43
CA ALA A 124 -1.13 20.60 1.25
C ALA A 124 0.02 21.43 1.86
N VAL A 125 0.66 20.93 2.92
CA VAL A 125 1.81 21.58 3.58
C VAL A 125 3.14 21.14 2.95
N ILE A 126 3.35 19.85 2.72
CA ILE A 126 4.63 19.28 2.23
C ILE A 126 4.80 19.53 0.74
N GLY A 127 3.70 19.59 0.00
CA GLY A 127 3.65 19.63 -1.45
C GLY A 127 3.57 18.25 -2.11
N PRO A 128 3.04 18.18 -3.36
CA PRO A 128 2.91 16.93 -4.11
C PRO A 128 4.29 16.43 -4.56
N SER A 129 4.65 15.25 -4.09
CA SER A 129 5.87 14.55 -4.49
C SER A 129 5.75 13.07 -4.18
N LYS A 130 6.56 12.23 -4.82
CA LYS A 130 6.58 10.78 -4.53
C LYS A 130 6.79 10.52 -3.03
N TRP A 131 7.77 11.17 -2.42
CA TRP A 131 8.10 10.98 -1.01
C TRP A 131 7.13 11.69 -0.07
N GLY A 132 6.54 12.82 -0.51
CA GLY A 132 5.46 13.48 0.23
C GLY A 132 4.25 12.56 0.40
N ILE A 133 3.86 11.84 -0.66
CA ILE A 133 2.76 10.86 -0.60
C ILE A 133 3.11 9.71 0.36
N VAL A 134 4.33 9.17 0.26
CA VAL A 134 4.80 8.10 1.16
C VAL A 134 4.74 8.52 2.62
N LEU A 135 5.20 9.73 2.93
CA LEU A 135 5.16 10.27 4.29
C LEU A 135 3.73 10.54 4.75
N ALA A 136 2.91 11.18 3.92
CA ALA A 136 1.54 11.53 4.27
C ALA A 136 0.66 10.30 4.52
N LEU A 137 0.67 9.34 3.60
CA LEU A 137 -0.07 8.08 3.76
C LEU A 137 0.56 7.19 4.84
N GLY A 138 1.89 7.15 4.96
CA GLY A 138 2.59 6.41 6.00
C GLY A 138 2.17 6.87 7.39
N LEU A 139 2.14 8.18 7.63
CA LEU A 139 1.64 8.78 8.88
C LEU A 139 0.14 8.54 9.09
N ALA A 140 -0.67 8.60 8.02
CA ALA A 140 -2.11 8.37 8.12
C ALA A 140 -2.46 6.91 8.47
N TYR A 141 -1.66 5.94 8.01
CA TYR A 141 -1.90 4.50 8.28
C TYR A 141 -1.14 3.95 9.50
N ALA A 142 -0.07 4.61 9.96
CA ALA A 142 0.70 4.19 11.12
C ALA A 142 -0.14 3.98 12.40
N PRO A 143 -1.16 4.82 12.71
CA PRO A 143 -2.02 4.64 13.87
C PRO A 143 -2.79 3.32 13.87
N MET A 144 -3.24 2.85 12.70
CA MET A 144 -3.92 1.56 12.58
C MET A 144 -2.97 0.41 12.90
N VAL A 145 -1.75 0.46 12.39
CA VAL A 145 -0.70 -0.53 12.70
C VAL A 145 -0.38 -0.52 14.19
N ALA A 146 -0.19 0.67 14.78
CA ALA A 146 0.12 0.82 16.21
C ALA A 146 -0.94 0.17 17.10
N ARG A 147 -2.22 0.32 16.77
CA ARG A 147 -3.33 -0.30 17.51
C ARG A 147 -3.29 -1.83 17.44
N VAL A 148 -3.01 -2.40 16.27
CA VAL A 148 -2.90 -3.85 16.08
C VAL A 148 -1.69 -4.41 16.85
N VAL A 149 -0.54 -3.75 16.73
CA VAL A 149 0.68 -4.16 17.46
C VAL A 149 0.47 -4.08 18.97
N ARG A 150 -0.05 -2.95 19.47
CA ARG A 150 -0.36 -2.79 20.89
C ARG A 150 -1.27 -3.90 21.42
N GLY A 151 -2.37 -4.21 20.70
CA GLY A 151 -3.28 -5.28 21.08
C GLY A 151 -2.58 -6.64 21.17
N SER A 152 -1.74 -6.95 20.18
CA SER A 152 -0.92 -8.17 20.18
C SER A 152 0.06 -8.20 21.35
N VAL A 153 0.79 -7.11 21.60
CA VAL A 153 1.75 -7.00 22.70
C VAL A 153 1.07 -7.20 24.07
N LEU A 154 -0.10 -6.59 24.29
CA LEU A 154 -0.85 -6.74 25.53
C LEU A 154 -1.25 -8.19 25.79
N SER A 155 -1.62 -8.94 24.75
CA SER A 155 -1.96 -10.36 24.86
C SER A 155 -0.74 -11.25 25.09
N ILE A 156 0.40 -10.94 24.44
CA ILE A 156 1.61 -11.78 24.48
C ILE A 156 2.38 -11.58 25.78
N ARG A 157 2.47 -10.35 26.28
CA ARG A 157 3.27 -10.02 27.47
C ARG A 157 2.81 -10.74 28.76
N GLU A 158 1.59 -11.24 28.79
CA GLU A 158 0.99 -11.99 29.91
C GLU A 158 1.16 -13.51 29.77
N LYS A 159 1.97 -13.96 28.80
CA LYS A 159 2.26 -15.37 28.57
C LYS A 159 3.40 -15.84 29.47
N GLU A 160 3.32 -17.10 29.94
CA GLU A 160 4.30 -17.74 30.86
C GLU A 160 5.74 -17.63 30.35
N PHE A 161 5.99 -17.74 29.06
CA PHE A 161 7.36 -17.65 28.52
C PHE A 161 7.95 -16.23 28.64
N VAL A 162 7.11 -15.18 28.66
CA VAL A 162 7.54 -13.80 28.90
C VAL A 162 7.87 -13.60 30.38
N GLU A 163 7.06 -14.16 31.28
CA GLU A 163 7.34 -14.16 32.71
C GLU A 163 8.60 -14.94 33.03
N ALA A 164 8.77 -16.11 32.42
CA ALA A 164 10.00 -16.91 32.57
C ALA A 164 11.26 -16.14 32.14
N SER A 165 11.18 -15.40 31.03
CA SER A 165 12.29 -14.55 30.58
C SER A 165 12.69 -13.52 31.63
N ARG A 166 11.71 -12.86 32.24
CA ARG A 166 11.95 -11.90 33.35
C ARG A 166 12.52 -12.59 34.62
N ALA A 167 11.96 -13.73 35.00
CA ALA A 167 12.42 -14.50 36.15
C ALA A 167 13.88 -14.95 36.00
N LEU A 168 14.34 -15.21 34.77
CA LEU A 168 15.75 -15.51 34.45
C LEU A 168 16.66 -14.27 34.47
N GLY A 169 16.14 -13.08 34.79
CA GLY A 169 16.91 -11.84 34.88
C GLY A 169 17.18 -11.13 33.53
N ASN A 170 16.49 -11.53 32.45
CA ASN A 170 16.63 -10.85 31.17
C ASN A 170 16.08 -9.44 31.23
N SER A 171 16.74 -8.51 30.52
CA SER A 171 16.29 -7.13 30.46
C SER A 171 14.93 -7.01 29.71
N GLU A 172 14.16 -5.95 30.03
CA GLU A 172 12.87 -5.68 29.38
C GLU A 172 13.03 -5.53 27.86
N LEU A 173 14.10 -4.88 27.37
CA LEU A 173 14.37 -4.75 25.94
C LEU A 173 14.68 -6.08 25.27
N TYR A 174 15.48 -6.95 25.92
CA TYR A 174 15.74 -8.30 25.42
C TYR A 174 14.44 -9.09 25.31
N THR A 175 13.62 -9.08 26.36
CA THR A 175 12.31 -9.75 26.38
C THR A 175 11.39 -9.22 25.29
N LEU A 176 11.35 -7.91 25.07
CA LEU A 176 10.54 -7.27 24.02
C LEU A 176 10.95 -7.74 22.64
N PHE A 177 12.22 -7.61 22.28
CA PHE A 177 12.69 -7.90 20.93
C PHE A 177 12.80 -9.40 20.64
N ARG A 178 13.17 -10.22 21.65
CA ARG A 178 13.40 -11.65 21.46
C ARG A 178 12.14 -12.50 21.60
N HIS A 179 11.22 -12.09 22.49
CA HIS A 179 10.05 -12.90 22.84
C HIS A 179 8.73 -12.27 22.41
N VAL A 180 8.55 -10.96 22.49
CA VAL A 180 7.26 -10.32 22.19
C VAL A 180 7.13 -9.96 20.71
N LEU A 181 8.09 -9.21 20.15
CA LEU A 181 8.05 -8.73 18.76
C LEU A 181 7.84 -9.85 17.73
N PRO A 182 8.54 -11.00 17.78
CA PRO A 182 8.35 -12.04 16.77
C PRO A 182 6.91 -12.56 16.67
N HIS A 183 6.18 -12.58 17.80
CA HIS A 183 4.80 -13.04 17.85
C HIS A 183 3.80 -12.01 17.30
N THR A 184 4.21 -10.75 17.12
CA THR A 184 3.38 -9.71 16.48
C THR A 184 3.43 -9.76 14.96
N ILE A 185 4.37 -10.50 14.36
CA ILE A 185 4.57 -10.54 12.91
C ILE A 185 3.35 -11.13 12.19
N THR A 186 2.75 -12.19 12.74
CA THR A 186 1.60 -12.88 12.12
C THR A 186 0.43 -11.93 11.81
N PRO A 187 -0.16 -11.19 12.76
CA PRO A 187 -1.22 -10.25 12.46
C PRO A 187 -0.76 -9.09 11.57
N LEU A 188 0.52 -8.70 11.65
CA LEU A 188 1.07 -7.63 10.81
C LEU A 188 1.22 -8.03 9.35
N THR A 189 1.57 -9.27 9.04
CA THR A 189 1.66 -9.73 7.65
C THR A 189 0.30 -9.71 6.95
N VAL A 190 -0.76 -10.12 7.64
CA VAL A 190 -2.14 -10.03 7.14
C VAL A 190 -2.56 -8.57 6.93
N LEU A 191 -2.28 -7.70 7.90
CA LEU A 191 -2.59 -6.28 7.80
C LEU A 191 -1.83 -5.63 6.64
N ALA A 192 -0.54 -5.93 6.48
CA ALA A 192 0.32 -5.36 5.45
C ALA A 192 -0.18 -5.69 4.03
N THR A 193 -0.65 -6.92 3.80
CA THR A 193 -1.19 -7.32 2.49
C THR A 193 -2.45 -6.51 2.14
N SER A 194 -3.41 -6.39 3.06
CA SER A 194 -4.62 -5.60 2.85
C SER A 194 -4.29 -4.10 2.70
N MET A 195 -3.38 -3.59 3.53
CA MET A 195 -2.97 -2.19 3.51
C MET A 195 -2.29 -1.80 2.19
N PHE A 196 -1.58 -2.72 1.54
CA PHE A 196 -0.97 -2.46 0.24
C PHE A 196 -2.04 -2.06 -0.79
N GLY A 197 -3.13 -2.80 -0.88
CA GLY A 197 -4.25 -2.47 -1.78
C GLY A 197 -4.89 -1.12 -1.43
N TRP A 198 -5.14 -0.86 -0.14
CA TRP A 198 -5.72 0.41 0.31
C TRP A 198 -4.81 1.60 -0.01
N VAL A 199 -3.50 1.45 0.09
CA VAL A 199 -2.54 2.50 -0.26
C VAL A 199 -2.54 2.78 -1.76
N VAL A 200 -2.60 1.74 -2.62
CA VAL A 200 -2.75 1.92 -4.07
C VAL A 200 -4.00 2.73 -4.41
N LEU A 201 -5.13 2.39 -3.76
CA LEU A 201 -6.38 3.13 -3.96
C LEU A 201 -6.29 4.56 -3.44
N ALA A 202 -5.71 4.78 -2.25
CA ALA A 202 -5.55 6.10 -1.65
C ALA A 202 -4.61 7.00 -2.47
N GLU A 203 -3.47 6.45 -2.95
CA GLU A 203 -2.57 7.17 -3.89
C GLU A 203 -3.32 7.58 -5.15
N SER A 204 -4.10 6.65 -5.72
CA SER A 204 -4.89 6.95 -6.92
C SER A 204 -5.93 8.06 -6.67
N GLY A 205 -6.57 8.06 -5.50
CA GLY A 205 -7.48 9.13 -5.08
C GLY A 205 -6.78 10.48 -4.91
N LEU A 206 -5.62 10.50 -4.25
CA LEU A 206 -4.80 11.71 -4.12
C LEU A 206 -4.32 12.24 -5.46
N SER A 207 -3.88 11.35 -6.36
CA SER A 207 -3.49 11.68 -7.72
C SER A 207 -4.66 12.27 -8.52
N PHE A 208 -5.87 11.70 -8.36
CA PHE A 208 -7.09 12.19 -9.01
C PHE A 208 -7.46 13.61 -8.52
N LEU A 209 -7.13 13.95 -7.29
CA LEU A 209 -7.30 15.30 -6.72
C LEU A 209 -6.15 16.26 -7.06
N GLY A 210 -5.17 15.82 -7.86
CA GLY A 210 -4.03 16.65 -8.28
C GLY A 210 -2.86 16.69 -7.28
N LEU A 211 -2.93 15.91 -6.19
CA LEU A 211 -1.88 15.81 -5.17
C LEU A 211 -1.05 14.51 -5.29
N GLY A 212 -1.08 13.89 -6.44
CA GLY A 212 -0.33 12.68 -6.77
C GLY A 212 1.15 12.92 -7.08
N VAL A 213 1.79 11.87 -7.59
CA VAL A 213 3.16 11.98 -8.12
C VAL A 213 3.18 12.94 -9.30
N PRO A 214 4.01 14.01 -9.28
CA PRO A 214 4.02 14.98 -10.35
C PRO A 214 4.58 14.42 -11.67
N PRO A 215 4.13 14.95 -12.83
CA PRO A 215 4.71 14.62 -14.11
C PRO A 215 6.24 14.87 -14.13
N PRO A 216 7.02 14.15 -14.98
CA PRO A 216 6.56 13.27 -16.06
C PRO A 216 6.28 11.82 -15.67
N ALA A 217 6.54 11.43 -14.40
CA ALA A 217 6.38 10.06 -13.95
C ALA A 217 4.89 9.62 -13.97
N PRO A 218 4.53 8.55 -14.72
CA PRO A 218 3.18 8.03 -14.67
C PRO A 218 2.94 7.25 -13.36
N THR A 219 1.71 7.34 -12.83
CA THR A 219 1.09 6.40 -11.90
C THR A 219 -0.27 6.02 -12.45
N TRP A 220 -0.85 4.93 -12.00
CA TRP A 220 -2.21 4.59 -12.42
C TRP A 220 -3.22 5.66 -12.03
N GLY A 221 -3.01 6.30 -10.85
CA GLY A 221 -3.86 7.39 -10.38
C GLY A 221 -3.78 8.65 -11.25
N ASN A 222 -2.56 9.10 -11.61
CA ASN A 222 -2.44 10.28 -12.46
C ASN A 222 -2.85 10.03 -13.92
N MET A 223 -2.75 8.78 -14.40
CA MET A 223 -3.32 8.39 -15.70
C MET A 223 -4.86 8.50 -15.68
N LEU A 224 -5.52 8.05 -14.62
CA LEU A 224 -6.97 8.25 -14.43
C LEU A 224 -7.35 9.72 -14.35
N ALA A 225 -6.59 10.52 -13.61
CA ALA A 225 -6.83 11.96 -13.48
C ALA A 225 -6.75 12.68 -14.82
N SER A 226 -5.71 12.36 -15.62
CA SER A 226 -5.53 12.92 -16.96
C SER A 226 -6.61 12.47 -17.95
N ALA A 227 -7.15 11.26 -17.80
CA ALA A 227 -8.18 10.72 -18.68
C ALA A 227 -9.57 11.35 -18.45
N ARG A 228 -9.81 11.99 -17.29
CA ARG A 228 -11.11 12.51 -16.88
C ARG A 228 -11.80 13.41 -17.92
N PRO A 229 -11.11 14.40 -18.56
CA PRO A 229 -11.75 15.26 -19.58
C PRO A 229 -12.12 14.52 -20.87
N PHE A 230 -11.59 13.29 -21.06
CA PHE A 230 -11.67 12.54 -22.33
C PHE A 230 -12.43 11.22 -22.18
N MET A 231 -13.17 11.02 -21.10
CA MET A 231 -13.86 9.75 -20.80
C MET A 231 -14.90 9.38 -21.88
N GLU A 232 -15.54 10.37 -22.51
CA GLU A 232 -16.50 10.15 -23.58
C GLU A 232 -15.82 9.86 -24.94
N SER A 233 -14.73 10.56 -25.25
CA SER A 233 -14.05 10.46 -26.54
C SER A 233 -12.98 9.37 -26.61
N ALA A 234 -12.35 9.04 -25.49
CA ALA A 234 -11.28 8.05 -25.37
C ALA A 234 -11.39 7.23 -24.07
N PRO A 235 -12.45 6.42 -23.90
CA PRO A 235 -12.73 5.71 -22.64
C PRO A 235 -11.63 4.72 -22.22
N HIS A 236 -10.86 4.20 -23.18
CA HIS A 236 -9.74 3.29 -22.90
C HIS A 236 -8.68 3.91 -21.99
N LEU A 237 -8.50 5.25 -22.02
CA LEU A 237 -7.54 5.96 -21.18
C LEU A 237 -7.88 5.87 -19.67
N SER A 238 -9.16 5.74 -19.33
CA SER A 238 -9.61 5.56 -17.93
C SER A 238 -9.82 4.08 -17.59
N ILE A 239 -10.34 3.28 -18.51
CA ILE A 239 -10.62 1.85 -18.28
C ILE A 239 -9.33 1.08 -17.97
N VAL A 240 -8.28 1.31 -18.77
CA VAL A 240 -7.02 0.55 -18.65
C VAL A 240 -6.35 0.72 -17.28
N PRO A 241 -6.04 1.93 -16.78
CA PRO A 241 -5.47 2.09 -15.45
C PRO A 241 -6.45 1.71 -14.33
N GLY A 242 -7.76 1.92 -14.52
CA GLY A 242 -8.79 1.50 -13.58
C GLY A 242 -8.82 -0.03 -13.39
N VAL A 243 -8.73 -0.79 -14.47
CA VAL A 243 -8.63 -2.26 -14.42
C VAL A 243 -7.36 -2.69 -13.67
N MET A 244 -6.21 -2.05 -13.91
CA MET A 244 -4.97 -2.40 -13.21
C MET A 244 -5.07 -2.16 -11.70
N ILE A 245 -5.68 -1.06 -11.28
CA ILE A 245 -5.95 -0.79 -9.85
C ILE A 245 -6.87 -1.88 -9.28
N ALA A 246 -7.96 -2.21 -9.98
CA ALA A 246 -8.91 -3.24 -9.55
C ALA A 246 -8.25 -4.63 -9.44
N LEU A 247 -7.42 -5.03 -10.40
CA LEU A 247 -6.68 -6.29 -10.36
C LEU A 247 -5.69 -6.32 -9.18
N CYS A 248 -5.00 -5.21 -8.93
CA CYS A 248 -4.08 -5.07 -7.81
C CYS A 248 -4.82 -5.21 -6.47
N LEU A 249 -5.96 -4.50 -6.30
CA LEU A 249 -6.80 -4.60 -5.10
C LEU A 249 -7.33 -6.03 -4.89
N LEU A 250 -7.89 -6.62 -5.94
CA LEU A 250 -8.42 -7.98 -5.87
C LEU A 250 -7.32 -8.98 -5.51
N GLY A 251 -6.16 -8.87 -6.17
CA GLY A 251 -5.02 -9.75 -5.92
C GLY A 251 -4.51 -9.67 -4.48
N THR A 252 -4.33 -8.46 -3.94
CA THR A 252 -3.87 -8.26 -2.56
C THR A 252 -4.89 -8.71 -1.53
N ASN A 253 -6.19 -8.46 -1.74
CA ASN A 253 -7.25 -8.90 -0.83
C ASN A 253 -7.34 -10.44 -0.78
N LEU A 254 -7.35 -11.11 -1.94
CA LEU A 254 -7.39 -12.58 -2.00
C LEU A 254 -6.15 -13.22 -1.35
N LEU A 255 -4.97 -12.63 -1.53
CA LEU A 255 -3.75 -13.09 -0.85
C LEU A 255 -3.82 -12.84 0.66
N GLY A 256 -4.31 -11.67 1.08
CA GLY A 256 -4.50 -11.33 2.48
C GLY A 256 -5.44 -12.31 3.19
N ASP A 257 -6.58 -12.62 2.58
CA ASP A 257 -7.54 -13.61 3.09
C ASP A 257 -6.93 -15.00 3.17
N ALA A 258 -6.24 -15.45 2.12
CA ALA A 258 -5.58 -16.75 2.10
C ALA A 258 -4.47 -16.85 3.16
N LEU A 259 -3.76 -15.77 3.42
CA LEU A 259 -2.73 -15.70 4.45
C LEU A 259 -3.34 -15.71 5.86
N ARG A 260 -4.41 -14.94 6.07
CA ARG A 260 -5.18 -14.92 7.32
C ARG A 260 -5.67 -16.32 7.68
N ASP A 261 -6.29 -17.01 6.74
CA ASP A 261 -6.84 -18.34 6.95
C ASP A 261 -5.76 -19.39 7.24
N ARG A 262 -4.55 -19.25 6.66
CA ARG A 262 -3.41 -20.13 6.96
C ARG A 262 -2.80 -19.89 8.33
N LEU A 263 -2.85 -18.64 8.80
CA LEU A 263 -2.23 -18.23 10.06
C LEU A 263 -3.20 -18.32 11.24
N ASP A 264 -4.50 -18.57 10.99
CA ASP A 264 -5.50 -18.77 12.03
C ASP A 264 -5.40 -20.20 12.60
N PRO A 265 -5.00 -20.37 13.89
CA PRO A 265 -4.89 -21.68 14.51
C PRO A 265 -6.23 -22.44 14.61
N ARG A 266 -7.36 -21.71 14.53
CA ARG A 266 -8.70 -22.30 14.62
C ARG A 266 -9.17 -22.93 13.31
N SER A 267 -8.51 -22.69 12.20
CA SER A 267 -8.83 -23.30 10.90
C SER A 267 -8.31 -24.74 10.77
N ALA A 268 -7.56 -25.23 11.76
CA ALA A 268 -6.99 -26.59 11.81
C ALA A 268 -7.85 -27.59 12.61
N LEU A 269 -8.99 -27.12 13.19
CA LEU A 269 -9.99 -27.95 13.87
C LEU A 269 -11.25 -28.08 12.98
#